data_9634de2ff50e8cb33e4a3dc8a479646d
#
_entry.id   9634de2ff50e8cb33e4a3dc8a479646d
#
_cell.length_a   1.000
_cell.length_b   1.000
_cell.length_c   1.000
_cell.angle_alpha   90.00
_cell.angle_beta   90.00
_cell.angle_gamma   90.00
#
_symmetry.space_group_name_H-M   'P 1'
#
loop_
_entity.id
_entity.type
_entity.pdbx_description
1 polymer ?
#
loop_
_entity_poly.entity_id
_entity_poly.type
_entity_poly.pdbx_seq_one_letter_code
_entity_poly.pdbx_strand_id
1 'polypeptide(L)'
;MQMADVKCSDRRRARGRLSVEASRREILQAAHRLFLQHGYVATSIPAIAAEAGVAVQTIYNTVGSKRQVMGGVIELAVRGPSYPTPPSQSVGERIRGASDPVQIVDLLVDWLAAAHERTAAITVAIREAAAVDPELAELEQTLADQRFSGYREAARELARRGGLRNGLHSEHAAATIWSLGHPDTYRFLLQTRDWSPRRYRRWLADQLSGALLPHP
;
A
#
# COMPACT_ATOMS: atom_id res chain seq x y z
N MET A 1 -19.74 30.26 30.40
CA MET A 1 -19.56 28.89 30.90
C MET A 1 -19.63 27.81 29.81
N GLN A 2 -20.21 28.06 28.63
CA GLN A 2 -20.40 27.07 27.53
C GLN A 2 -19.16 26.79 26.66
N MET A 3 -18.20 27.71 26.53
CA MET A 3 -17.01 27.53 25.67
C MET A 3 -15.90 26.63 26.26
N ALA A 4 -15.86 26.44 27.57
CA ALA A 4 -14.89 25.57 28.23
C ALA A 4 -15.25 24.08 28.10
N ASP A 5 -16.52 23.74 28.13
CA ASP A 5 -17.04 22.37 28.01
C ASP A 5 -16.82 21.78 26.61
N VAL A 6 -16.97 22.59 25.55
CA VAL A 6 -16.74 22.18 24.15
C VAL A 6 -15.27 21.83 23.94
N LYS A 7 -14.33 22.65 24.43
CA LYS A 7 -12.89 22.37 24.32
C LYS A 7 -12.45 21.14 25.12
N CYS A 8 -13.10 20.84 26.23
CA CYS A 8 -12.78 19.66 27.03
C CYS A 8 -13.27 18.37 26.37
N SER A 9 -14.47 18.39 25.78
CA SER A 9 -15.04 17.25 25.03
C SER A 9 -14.23 16.94 23.78
N ASP A 10 -13.74 17.95 23.05
CA ASP A 10 -12.92 17.79 21.85
C ASP A 10 -11.54 17.21 22.17
N ARG A 11 -10.92 17.64 23.28
CA ARG A 11 -9.64 17.07 23.74
C ARG A 11 -9.79 15.61 24.18
N ARG A 12 -10.89 15.24 24.84
CA ARG A 12 -11.17 13.85 25.26
C ARG A 12 -11.42 12.96 24.05
N ARG A 13 -12.17 13.43 23.04
CA ARG A 13 -12.40 12.71 21.76
C ARG A 13 -11.11 12.56 20.94
N ALA A 14 -10.26 13.58 20.91
CA ALA A 14 -8.97 13.51 20.24
C ALA A 14 -8.02 12.49 20.90
N ARG A 15 -7.95 12.49 22.26
CA ARG A 15 -7.13 11.53 23.01
C ARG A 15 -7.66 10.09 22.87
N GLY A 16 -8.98 9.89 22.85
CA GLY A 16 -9.60 8.59 22.60
C GLY A 16 -9.29 8.07 21.18
N ARG A 17 -9.34 8.93 20.15
CA ARG A 17 -8.98 8.56 18.76
C ARG A 17 -7.51 8.17 18.64
N LEU A 18 -6.59 8.93 19.25
CA LEU A 18 -5.16 8.59 19.27
C LEU A 18 -4.90 7.24 19.96
N SER A 19 -5.63 6.92 21.03
CA SER A 19 -5.54 5.62 21.72
C SER A 19 -6.03 4.45 20.83
N VAL A 20 -7.14 4.63 20.09
CA VAL A 20 -7.68 3.62 19.17
C VAL A 20 -6.72 3.38 17.99
N GLU A 21 -6.17 4.45 17.40
CA GLU A 21 -5.19 4.33 16.32
C GLU A 21 -3.89 3.67 16.78
N ALA A 22 -3.42 3.97 18.00
CA ALA A 22 -2.26 3.30 18.57
C ALA A 22 -2.51 1.80 18.75
N SER A 23 -3.65 1.43 19.34
CA SER A 23 -4.05 0.02 19.53
C SER A 23 -4.21 -0.70 18.17
N ARG A 24 -4.83 -0.04 17.18
CA ARG A 24 -4.94 -0.58 15.83
C ARG A 24 -3.57 -0.90 15.25
N ARG A 25 -2.63 0.02 15.37
CA ARG A 25 -1.25 -0.15 14.86
C ARG A 25 -0.56 -1.33 15.54
N GLU A 26 -0.64 -1.46 16.86
CA GLU A 26 -0.06 -2.56 17.63
C GLU A 26 -0.64 -3.92 17.20
N ILE A 27 -1.97 -4.01 17.05
CA ILE A 27 -2.64 -5.21 16.54
C ILE A 27 -2.14 -5.59 15.14
N LEU A 28 -2.06 -4.62 14.23
CA LEU A 28 -1.62 -4.88 12.86
C LEU A 28 -0.14 -5.26 12.78
N GLN A 29 0.72 -4.69 13.62
CA GLN A 29 2.13 -5.08 13.71
C GLN A 29 2.31 -6.49 14.27
N ALA A 30 1.55 -6.87 15.30
CA ALA A 30 1.54 -8.23 15.84
C ALA A 30 1.07 -9.24 14.79
N ALA A 31 -0.04 -8.92 14.11
CA ALA A 31 -0.56 -9.75 13.02
C ALA A 31 0.45 -9.90 11.86
N HIS A 32 1.13 -8.83 11.47
CA HIS A 32 2.15 -8.84 10.43
C HIS A 32 3.28 -9.83 10.78
N ARG A 33 3.82 -9.77 12.00
CA ARG A 33 4.85 -10.74 12.46
C ARG A 33 4.35 -12.18 12.38
N LEU A 34 3.17 -12.45 12.91
CA LEU A 34 2.61 -13.82 12.95
C LEU A 34 2.28 -14.34 11.55
N PHE A 35 1.75 -13.51 10.64
CA PHE A 35 1.49 -13.93 9.26
C PHE A 35 2.76 -14.26 8.50
N LEU A 36 3.87 -13.56 8.76
CA LEU A 36 5.16 -13.88 8.15
C LEU A 36 5.82 -15.13 8.76
N GLN A 37 5.62 -15.39 10.05
CA GLN A 37 6.21 -16.53 10.75
C GLN A 37 5.47 -17.84 10.51
N HIS A 38 4.14 -17.80 10.53
CA HIS A 38 3.29 -18.99 10.55
C HIS A 38 2.37 -19.11 9.32
N GLY A 39 2.32 -18.09 8.49
CA GLY A 39 1.34 -17.97 7.39
C GLY A 39 -0.04 -17.51 7.89
N TYR A 40 -0.88 -17.13 6.93
CA TYR A 40 -2.24 -16.67 7.25
C TYR A 40 -3.08 -17.79 7.88
N VAL A 41 -3.10 -18.98 7.28
CA VAL A 41 -4.01 -20.06 7.71
C VAL A 41 -3.78 -20.46 9.16
N ALA A 42 -2.52 -20.67 9.57
CA ALA A 42 -2.17 -21.10 10.91
C ALA A 42 -2.27 -20.00 11.99
N THR A 43 -2.35 -18.74 11.60
CA THR A 43 -2.48 -17.63 12.55
C THR A 43 -3.95 -17.44 12.96
N SER A 44 -4.24 -17.38 14.26
CA SER A 44 -5.60 -17.15 14.80
C SER A 44 -5.76 -15.76 15.42
N ILE A 45 -6.99 -15.25 15.49
CA ILE A 45 -7.28 -13.98 16.20
C ILE A 45 -6.86 -14.03 17.67
N PRO A 46 -7.08 -15.12 18.45
CA PRO A 46 -6.54 -15.23 19.80
C PRO A 46 -5.01 -15.13 19.86
N ALA A 47 -4.28 -15.73 18.91
CA ALA A 47 -2.82 -15.59 18.86
C ALA A 47 -2.37 -14.15 18.61
N ILE A 48 -3.06 -13.44 17.69
CA ILE A 48 -2.80 -12.02 17.43
C ILE A 48 -3.09 -11.17 18.68
N ALA A 49 -4.18 -11.46 19.40
CA ALA A 49 -4.55 -10.77 20.63
C ALA A 49 -3.48 -10.94 21.72
N ALA A 50 -3.00 -12.17 21.93
CA ALA A 50 -1.93 -12.46 22.86
C ALA A 50 -0.62 -11.74 22.50
N GLU A 51 -0.22 -11.78 21.23
CA GLU A 51 0.98 -11.11 20.72
C GLU A 51 0.90 -9.58 20.84
N ALA A 52 -0.30 -9.00 20.64
CA ALA A 52 -0.53 -7.57 20.75
C ALA A 52 -0.79 -7.11 22.20
N GLY A 53 -0.92 -8.01 23.16
CA GLY A 53 -1.24 -7.69 24.55
C GLY A 53 -2.65 -7.10 24.75
N VAL A 54 -3.64 -7.49 23.93
CA VAL A 54 -5.01 -6.99 23.99
C VAL A 54 -6.03 -8.12 24.15
N ALA A 55 -7.25 -7.79 24.55
CA ALA A 55 -8.34 -8.78 24.54
C ALA A 55 -8.78 -9.08 23.09
N VAL A 56 -9.23 -10.32 22.83
CA VAL A 56 -9.78 -10.74 21.53
C VAL A 56 -10.88 -9.79 21.04
N GLN A 57 -11.78 -9.40 21.95
CA GLN A 57 -12.87 -8.46 21.65
C GLN A 57 -12.36 -7.08 21.17
N THR A 58 -11.18 -6.66 21.64
CA THR A 58 -10.55 -5.41 21.19
C THR A 58 -10.19 -5.48 19.73
N ILE A 59 -9.70 -6.64 19.23
CA ILE A 59 -9.40 -6.80 17.79
C ILE A 59 -10.67 -6.66 16.97
N TYR A 60 -11.75 -7.34 17.33
CA TYR A 60 -13.02 -7.26 16.61
C TYR A 60 -13.58 -5.83 16.58
N ASN A 61 -13.49 -5.12 17.70
CA ASN A 61 -13.99 -3.74 17.79
C ASN A 61 -13.10 -2.71 17.05
N THR A 62 -11.79 -2.97 16.96
CA THR A 62 -10.82 -1.99 16.45
C THR A 62 -10.46 -2.23 14.98
N VAL A 63 -10.36 -3.50 14.58
CA VAL A 63 -9.93 -3.91 13.25
C VAL A 63 -11.00 -4.72 12.53
N GLY A 64 -11.60 -5.72 13.22
CA GLY A 64 -12.62 -6.60 12.71
C GLY A 64 -12.18 -8.05 12.55
N SER A 65 -12.64 -8.73 11.49
CA SER A 65 -12.34 -10.12 11.18
C SER A 65 -10.86 -10.35 10.81
N LYS A 66 -10.40 -11.59 10.78
CA LYS A 66 -9.04 -11.96 10.37
C LYS A 66 -8.71 -11.45 8.95
N ARG A 67 -9.68 -11.48 8.02
CA ARG A 67 -9.57 -10.88 6.69
C ARG A 67 -9.32 -9.37 6.78
N GLN A 68 -10.08 -8.66 7.62
CA GLN A 68 -9.90 -7.22 7.82
C GLN A 68 -8.56 -6.89 8.48
N VAL A 69 -8.08 -7.75 9.38
CA VAL A 69 -6.72 -7.65 9.95
C VAL A 69 -5.67 -7.80 8.84
N MET A 70 -5.80 -8.78 7.94
CA MET A 70 -4.88 -8.94 6.81
C MET A 70 -4.90 -7.69 5.89
N GLY A 71 -6.06 -7.18 5.54
CA GLY A 71 -6.20 -5.94 4.77
C GLY A 71 -5.48 -4.76 5.45
N GLY A 72 -5.67 -4.61 6.76
CA GLY A 72 -4.99 -3.59 7.55
C GLY A 72 -3.46 -3.76 7.61
N VAL A 73 -2.98 -4.99 7.67
CA VAL A 73 -1.53 -5.30 7.63
C VAL A 73 -0.91 -4.84 6.31
N ILE A 74 -1.58 -5.09 5.18
CA ILE A 74 -1.10 -4.63 3.87
C ILE A 74 -1.12 -3.11 3.81
N GLU A 75 -2.22 -2.50 4.23
CA GLU A 75 -2.35 -1.06 4.29
C GLU A 75 -1.21 -0.43 5.12
N LEU A 76 -0.91 -0.99 6.28
CA LEU A 76 0.20 -0.56 7.13
C LEU A 76 1.55 -0.71 6.41
N ALA A 77 1.80 -1.84 5.74
CA ALA A 77 3.03 -2.10 5.01
C ALA A 77 3.19 -1.16 3.80
N VAL A 78 2.13 -0.93 3.02
CA VAL A 78 2.14 0.01 1.90
C VAL A 78 2.42 1.43 2.37
N ARG A 79 1.77 1.86 3.44
CA ARG A 79 1.93 3.22 4.00
C ARG A 79 3.28 3.43 4.68
N GLY A 80 3.85 2.39 5.26
CA GLY A 80 5.12 2.49 5.98
C GLY A 80 5.09 3.54 7.11
N PRO A 81 6.17 4.33 7.26
CA PRO A 81 6.25 5.34 8.32
C PRO A 81 5.16 6.42 8.28
N SER A 82 4.54 6.62 7.13
CA SER A 82 3.50 7.65 6.92
C SER A 82 2.10 7.24 7.42
N TYR A 83 1.94 6.04 7.99
CA TYR A 83 0.68 5.66 8.62
C TYR A 83 0.34 6.61 9.80
N PRO A 84 -0.89 7.14 9.97
CA PRO A 84 -2.14 6.72 9.35
C PRO A 84 -2.55 7.45 8.05
N THR A 85 -1.77 8.39 7.54
CA THR A 85 -2.10 9.11 6.30
C THR A 85 -2.13 8.17 5.10
N PRO A 86 -3.19 8.13 4.29
CA PRO A 86 -3.27 7.26 3.12
C PRO A 86 -2.10 7.51 2.14
N PRO A 87 -1.30 6.49 1.77
CA PRO A 87 -0.20 6.68 0.83
C PRO A 87 -0.67 7.15 -0.55
N SER A 88 -1.85 6.70 -0.97
CA SER A 88 -2.48 7.15 -2.20
C SER A 88 -2.75 8.66 -2.18
N GLN A 89 -3.16 9.22 -1.05
CA GLN A 89 -3.33 10.67 -0.91
C GLN A 89 -1.97 11.39 -0.90
N SER A 90 -0.98 10.85 -0.20
CA SER A 90 0.34 11.46 -0.11
C SER A 90 1.09 11.43 -1.46
N VAL A 91 1.17 10.28 -2.15
CA VAL A 91 1.81 10.19 -3.47
C VAL A 91 0.97 10.88 -4.55
N GLY A 92 -0.34 10.76 -4.50
CA GLY A 92 -1.25 11.44 -5.43
C GLY A 92 -1.18 12.96 -5.30
N GLU A 93 -1.10 13.50 -4.08
CA GLU A 93 -0.89 14.94 -3.85
C GLU A 93 0.47 15.41 -4.41
N ARG A 94 1.53 14.64 -4.17
CA ARG A 94 2.86 14.95 -4.72
C ARG A 94 2.86 14.90 -6.26
N ILE A 95 2.19 13.92 -6.86
CA ILE A 95 2.03 13.80 -8.33
C ILE A 95 1.26 15.00 -8.88
N ARG A 96 0.18 15.42 -8.24
CA ARG A 96 -0.56 16.63 -8.64
C ARG A 96 0.26 17.92 -8.49
N GLY A 97 1.13 17.99 -7.50
CA GLY A 97 2.04 19.12 -7.27
C GLY A 97 3.36 19.07 -8.05
N ALA A 98 3.62 18.02 -8.85
CA ALA A 98 4.85 17.87 -9.61
C ALA A 98 5.04 19.03 -10.61
N SER A 99 6.28 19.43 -10.86
CA SER A 99 6.59 20.53 -11.77
C SER A 99 6.45 20.13 -13.24
N ASP A 100 6.77 18.89 -13.57
CA ASP A 100 6.84 18.37 -14.92
C ASP A 100 6.55 16.86 -14.97
N PRO A 101 6.36 16.27 -16.18
CA PRO A 101 6.07 14.85 -16.35
C PRO A 101 7.19 13.91 -15.86
N VAL A 102 8.45 14.30 -15.94
CA VAL A 102 9.58 13.47 -15.49
C VAL A 102 9.50 13.30 -13.99
N GLN A 103 9.24 14.40 -13.26
CA GLN A 103 9.05 14.35 -11.80
C GLN A 103 7.88 13.45 -11.39
N ILE A 104 6.80 13.36 -12.19
CA ILE A 104 5.69 12.42 -11.93
C ILE A 104 6.19 10.98 -11.99
N VAL A 105 6.97 10.63 -13.01
CA VAL A 105 7.53 9.28 -13.16
C VAL A 105 8.48 8.97 -12.00
N ASP A 106 9.36 9.89 -11.62
CA ASP A 106 10.29 9.71 -10.49
C ASP A 106 9.55 9.47 -9.17
N LEU A 107 8.52 10.26 -8.88
CA LEU A 107 7.68 10.10 -7.69
C LEU A 107 6.98 8.74 -7.67
N LEU A 108 6.49 8.28 -8.81
CA LEU A 108 5.84 6.98 -8.95
C LEU A 108 6.83 5.83 -8.74
N VAL A 109 8.02 5.92 -9.34
CA VAL A 109 9.10 4.93 -9.19
C VAL A 109 9.54 4.81 -7.73
N ASP A 110 9.77 5.94 -7.06
CA ASP A 110 10.18 5.98 -5.65
C ASP A 110 9.14 5.33 -4.75
N TRP A 111 7.87 5.67 -4.99
CA TRP A 111 6.77 5.09 -4.23
C TRP A 111 6.63 3.59 -4.47
N LEU A 112 6.67 3.14 -5.73
CA LEU A 112 6.58 1.72 -6.10
C LEU A 112 7.72 0.91 -5.48
N ALA A 113 8.96 1.36 -5.65
CA ALA A 113 10.12 0.66 -5.10
C ALA A 113 10.03 0.51 -3.57
N ALA A 114 9.72 1.61 -2.88
CA ALA A 114 9.57 1.60 -1.43
C ALA A 114 8.37 0.78 -0.93
N ALA A 115 7.23 0.79 -1.65
CA ALA A 115 6.08 -0.02 -1.32
C ALA A 115 6.38 -1.51 -1.51
N HIS A 116 7.00 -1.89 -2.62
CA HIS A 116 7.34 -3.30 -2.90
C HIS A 116 8.34 -3.86 -1.89
N GLU A 117 9.35 -3.09 -1.50
CA GLU A 117 10.31 -3.51 -0.47
C GLU A 117 9.60 -3.88 0.84
N ARG A 118 8.60 -3.09 1.24
CA ARG A 118 7.84 -3.35 2.48
C ARG A 118 6.77 -4.43 2.36
N THR A 119 6.21 -4.63 1.16
CA THR A 119 5.07 -5.53 0.96
C THR A 119 5.43 -6.88 0.36
N ALA A 120 6.65 -7.08 -0.15
CA ALA A 120 7.03 -8.30 -0.88
C ALA A 120 6.70 -9.59 -0.12
N ALA A 121 7.07 -9.68 1.15
CA ALA A 121 6.84 -10.89 1.94
C ALA A 121 5.35 -11.12 2.23
N ILE A 122 4.60 -10.07 2.61
CA ILE A 122 3.18 -10.22 2.95
C ILE A 122 2.32 -10.49 1.69
N THR A 123 2.75 -10.01 0.52
CA THR A 123 2.08 -10.30 -0.75
C THR A 123 2.15 -11.80 -1.11
N VAL A 124 3.28 -12.45 -0.80
CA VAL A 124 3.41 -13.92 -0.95
C VAL A 124 2.43 -14.63 -0.02
N ALA A 125 2.41 -14.26 1.26
CA ALA A 125 1.51 -14.88 2.24
C ALA A 125 0.03 -14.77 1.88
N ILE A 126 -0.40 -13.63 1.30
CA ILE A 126 -1.78 -13.48 0.80
C ILE A 126 -2.04 -14.41 -0.37
N ARG A 127 -1.17 -14.44 -1.36
CA ARG A 127 -1.37 -15.25 -2.55
C ARG A 127 -1.46 -16.74 -2.23
N GLU A 128 -0.59 -17.23 -1.35
CA GLU A 128 -0.66 -18.62 -0.88
C GLU A 128 -1.97 -18.90 -0.17
N ALA A 129 -2.45 -17.99 0.64
CA ALA A 129 -3.72 -18.14 1.34
C ALA A 129 -4.93 -17.97 0.39
N ALA A 130 -4.87 -17.07 -0.59
CA ALA A 130 -5.93 -16.86 -1.58
C ALA A 130 -6.18 -18.10 -2.46
N ALA A 131 -5.19 -18.97 -2.62
CA ALA A 131 -5.34 -20.22 -3.35
C ALA A 131 -6.32 -21.21 -2.66
N VAL A 132 -6.55 -21.07 -1.36
CA VAL A 132 -7.39 -21.98 -0.55
C VAL A 132 -8.49 -21.28 0.23
N ASP A 133 -8.51 -19.96 0.25
CA ASP A 133 -9.45 -19.12 1.00
C ASP A 133 -10.12 -18.08 0.07
N PRO A 134 -11.41 -18.30 -0.31
CA PRO A 134 -12.13 -17.38 -1.20
C PRO A 134 -12.21 -15.93 -0.67
N GLU A 135 -12.28 -15.73 0.64
CA GLU A 135 -12.33 -14.38 1.20
C GLU A 135 -11.02 -13.62 0.97
N LEU A 136 -9.88 -14.33 0.97
CA LEU A 136 -8.60 -13.74 0.64
C LEU A 136 -8.40 -13.53 -0.86
N ALA A 137 -8.96 -14.38 -1.71
CA ALA A 137 -8.99 -14.16 -3.15
C ALA A 137 -9.74 -12.87 -3.50
N GLU A 138 -10.90 -12.63 -2.86
CA GLU A 138 -11.64 -11.36 -3.01
C GLU A 138 -10.85 -10.16 -2.47
N LEU A 139 -10.13 -10.33 -1.35
CA LEU A 139 -9.28 -9.27 -0.82
C LEU A 139 -8.13 -8.96 -1.80
N GLU A 140 -7.46 -9.96 -2.35
CA GLU A 140 -6.40 -9.79 -3.34
C GLU A 140 -6.90 -9.02 -4.56
N GLN A 141 -8.07 -9.39 -5.09
CA GLN A 141 -8.71 -8.69 -6.20
C GLN A 141 -9.02 -7.23 -5.85
N THR A 142 -9.59 -6.98 -4.69
CA THR A 142 -9.89 -5.62 -4.20
C THR A 142 -8.62 -4.75 -4.15
N LEU A 143 -7.53 -5.31 -3.63
CA LEU A 143 -6.24 -4.61 -3.56
C LEU A 143 -5.63 -4.38 -4.95
N ALA A 144 -5.82 -5.32 -5.88
CA ALA A 144 -5.42 -5.18 -7.27
C ALA A 144 -6.15 -4.02 -7.95
N ASP A 145 -7.48 -3.96 -7.80
CA ASP A 145 -8.31 -2.90 -8.37
C ASP A 145 -7.95 -1.51 -7.80
N GLN A 146 -7.71 -1.43 -6.50
CA GLN A 146 -7.26 -0.19 -5.86
C GLN A 146 -5.91 0.29 -6.41
N ARG A 147 -4.93 -0.63 -6.57
CA ARG A 147 -3.64 -0.29 -7.19
C ARG A 147 -3.81 0.21 -8.62
N PHE A 148 -4.60 -0.50 -9.42
CA PHE A 148 -4.84 -0.11 -10.80
C PHE A 148 -5.52 1.26 -10.91
N SER A 149 -6.48 1.55 -10.02
CA SER A 149 -7.10 2.87 -9.93
C SER A 149 -6.09 3.98 -9.67
N GLY A 150 -5.14 3.77 -8.74
CA GLY A 150 -4.06 4.72 -8.49
C GLY A 150 -3.15 4.95 -9.70
N TYR A 151 -2.84 3.91 -10.47
CA TYR A 151 -2.05 4.04 -11.70
C TYR A 151 -2.80 4.78 -12.82
N ARG A 152 -4.13 4.59 -12.91
CA ARG A 152 -4.98 5.37 -13.82
C ARG A 152 -4.96 6.86 -13.48
N GLU A 153 -4.98 7.21 -12.20
CA GLU A 153 -4.87 8.61 -11.77
C GLU A 153 -3.52 9.22 -12.15
N ALA A 154 -2.41 8.51 -11.92
CA ALA A 154 -1.09 8.96 -12.31
C ALA A 154 -0.95 9.11 -13.84
N ALA A 155 -1.48 8.16 -14.61
CA ALA A 155 -1.47 8.20 -16.07
C ALA A 155 -2.33 9.35 -16.64
N ARG A 156 -3.48 9.65 -16.01
CA ARG A 156 -4.31 10.80 -16.38
C ARG A 156 -3.61 12.12 -16.08
N GLU A 157 -2.86 12.19 -14.98
CA GLU A 157 -2.08 13.38 -14.65
C GLU A 157 -0.97 13.62 -15.67
N LEU A 158 -0.23 12.56 -16.09
CA LEU A 158 0.74 12.62 -17.18
C LEU A 158 0.08 13.12 -18.48
N ALA A 159 -1.07 12.56 -18.85
CA ALA A 159 -1.80 12.96 -20.07
C ALA A 159 -2.22 14.43 -20.02
N ARG A 160 -2.75 14.90 -18.88
CA ARG A 160 -3.19 16.29 -18.67
C ARG A 160 -2.06 17.30 -18.85
N ARG A 161 -0.82 16.91 -18.57
CA ARG A 161 0.36 17.74 -18.72
C ARG A 161 1.06 17.59 -20.09
N GLY A 162 0.45 16.86 -21.03
CA GLY A 162 1.08 16.57 -22.31
C GLY A 162 2.36 15.72 -22.18
N GLY A 163 2.52 14.99 -21.07
CA GLY A 163 3.71 14.21 -20.76
C GLY A 163 3.68 12.78 -21.28
N LEU A 164 2.61 12.34 -21.94
CA LEU A 164 2.60 11.04 -22.61
C LEU A 164 3.17 11.16 -24.02
N ARG A 165 3.95 10.13 -24.42
CA ARG A 165 4.45 10.04 -25.79
C ARG A 165 3.30 10.00 -26.81
N ASN A 166 3.57 10.46 -28.03
CA ASN A 166 2.57 10.53 -29.09
C ASN A 166 1.85 9.19 -29.31
N GLY A 167 0.53 9.25 -29.38
CA GLY A 167 -0.34 8.08 -29.57
C GLY A 167 -0.57 7.21 -28.33
N LEU A 168 0.04 7.51 -27.18
CA LEU A 168 -0.20 6.75 -25.93
C LEU A 168 -1.37 7.36 -25.17
N HIS A 169 -2.46 6.60 -25.04
CA HIS A 169 -3.61 6.96 -24.22
C HIS A 169 -3.40 6.62 -22.73
N SER A 170 -4.03 7.38 -21.85
CA SER A 170 -3.86 7.21 -20.38
C SER A 170 -4.21 5.80 -19.88
N GLU A 171 -5.18 5.10 -20.47
CA GLU A 171 -5.50 3.71 -20.10
C GLU A 171 -4.36 2.74 -20.44
N HIS A 172 -3.72 2.88 -21.59
CA HIS A 172 -2.55 2.07 -21.96
C HIS A 172 -1.34 2.44 -21.10
N ALA A 173 -1.17 3.72 -20.76
CA ALA A 173 -0.14 4.15 -19.83
C ALA A 173 -0.35 3.53 -18.43
N ALA A 174 -1.59 3.48 -17.92
CA ALA A 174 -1.92 2.81 -16.67
C ALA A 174 -1.61 1.31 -16.71
N ALA A 175 -1.93 0.63 -17.82
CA ALA A 175 -1.60 -0.79 -18.02
C ALA A 175 -0.07 -1.02 -18.08
N THR A 176 0.68 -0.08 -18.67
CA THR A 176 2.15 -0.12 -18.67
C THR A 176 2.72 0.01 -17.26
N ILE A 177 2.23 0.98 -16.50
CA ILE A 177 2.61 1.16 -15.07
C ILE A 177 2.27 -0.10 -14.27
N TRP A 178 1.09 -0.67 -14.48
CA TRP A 178 0.67 -1.90 -13.83
C TRP A 178 1.63 -3.07 -14.11
N SER A 179 1.98 -3.29 -15.36
CA SER A 179 2.81 -4.42 -15.78
C SER A 179 4.25 -4.30 -15.28
N LEU A 180 4.87 -3.14 -15.44
CA LEU A 180 6.25 -2.89 -15.01
C LEU A 180 6.36 -2.76 -13.49
N GLY A 181 5.40 -2.10 -12.87
CA GLY A 181 5.31 -1.89 -11.43
C GLY A 181 4.52 -2.97 -10.67
N HIS A 182 4.36 -4.18 -11.23
CA HIS A 182 3.67 -5.25 -10.54
C HIS A 182 4.52 -5.84 -9.42
N PRO A 183 3.95 -6.18 -8.24
CA PRO A 183 4.70 -6.82 -7.14
C PRO A 183 5.46 -8.08 -7.56
N ASP A 184 4.92 -8.86 -8.52
CA ASP A 184 5.59 -10.04 -9.03
C ASP A 184 6.82 -9.72 -9.87
N THR A 185 6.80 -8.63 -10.62
CA THR A 185 8.00 -8.15 -11.34
C THR A 185 9.12 -7.85 -10.35
N TYR A 186 8.81 -7.16 -9.26
CA TYR A 186 9.75 -6.91 -8.17
C TYR A 186 10.28 -8.22 -7.59
N ARG A 187 9.39 -9.12 -7.17
CA ARG A 187 9.75 -10.40 -6.57
C ARG A 187 10.62 -11.24 -7.51
N PHE A 188 10.24 -11.38 -8.77
CA PHE A 188 10.99 -12.15 -9.76
C PHE A 188 12.40 -11.59 -9.95
N LEU A 189 12.55 -10.28 -10.08
CA LEU A 189 13.85 -9.68 -10.31
C LEU A 189 14.77 -9.79 -9.08
N LEU A 190 14.25 -9.63 -7.86
CA LEU A 190 15.06 -9.73 -6.65
C LEU A 190 15.31 -11.18 -6.21
N GLN A 191 14.28 -12.01 -6.19
CA GLN A 191 14.39 -13.36 -5.62
C GLN A 191 14.88 -14.41 -6.63
N THR A 192 14.60 -14.22 -7.94
CA THR A 192 14.99 -15.20 -8.97
C THR A 192 16.20 -14.75 -9.78
N ARG A 193 16.45 -13.44 -9.85
CA ARG A 193 17.56 -12.85 -10.62
C ARG A 193 18.59 -12.13 -9.75
N ASP A 194 18.47 -12.21 -8.43
CA ASP A 194 19.40 -11.65 -7.45
C ASP A 194 19.70 -10.15 -7.66
N TRP A 195 18.67 -9.41 -8.08
CA TRP A 195 18.82 -7.97 -8.20
C TRP A 195 18.74 -7.30 -6.83
N SER A 196 19.55 -6.24 -6.64
CA SER A 196 19.39 -5.37 -5.49
C SER A 196 18.17 -4.45 -5.66
N PRO A 197 17.54 -3.98 -4.57
CA PRO A 197 16.47 -2.97 -4.63
C PRO A 197 16.87 -1.72 -5.41
N ARG A 198 18.13 -1.29 -5.28
CA ARG A 198 18.68 -0.14 -6.04
C ARG A 198 18.72 -0.39 -7.54
N ARG A 199 19.08 -1.63 -7.97
CA ARG A 199 19.09 -2.02 -9.38
C ARG A 199 17.67 -2.04 -9.93
N TYR A 200 16.71 -2.61 -9.19
CA TYR A 200 15.30 -2.63 -9.55
C TYR A 200 14.76 -1.21 -9.75
N ARG A 201 14.99 -0.31 -8.77
CA ARG A 201 14.52 1.07 -8.85
C ARG A 201 15.05 1.80 -10.10
N ARG A 202 16.33 1.66 -10.42
CA ARG A 202 16.92 2.25 -11.61
C ARG A 202 16.29 1.71 -12.89
N TRP A 203 16.20 0.38 -12.99
CA TRP A 203 15.55 -0.28 -14.11
C TRP A 203 14.10 0.18 -14.29
N LEU A 204 13.32 0.24 -13.22
CA LEU A 204 11.93 0.68 -13.28
C LEU A 204 11.81 2.13 -13.75
N ALA A 205 12.72 3.01 -13.34
CA ALA A 205 12.78 4.40 -13.81
C ALA A 205 13.03 4.45 -15.31
N ASP A 206 14.05 3.73 -15.79
CA ASP A 206 14.41 3.69 -17.22
C ASP A 206 13.25 3.14 -18.06
N GLN A 207 12.61 2.04 -17.62
CA GLN A 207 11.50 1.42 -18.34
C GLN A 207 10.25 2.33 -18.37
N LEU A 208 9.85 2.90 -17.26
CA LEU A 208 8.68 3.78 -17.20
C LEU A 208 8.91 5.08 -17.98
N SER A 209 10.09 5.69 -17.86
CA SER A 209 10.41 6.89 -18.63
C SER A 209 10.39 6.59 -20.14
N GLY A 210 11.06 5.55 -20.59
CA GLY A 210 11.09 5.16 -21.99
C GLY A 210 9.72 4.74 -22.56
N ALA A 211 8.87 4.12 -21.75
CA ALA A 211 7.55 3.67 -22.19
C ALA A 211 6.49 4.78 -22.21
N LEU A 212 6.58 5.74 -21.28
CA LEU A 212 5.52 6.71 -21.04
C LEU A 212 5.82 8.09 -21.64
N LEU A 213 7.07 8.57 -21.51
CA LEU A 213 7.43 9.94 -21.85
C LEU A 213 7.79 10.09 -23.35
N PRO A 214 7.65 11.29 -23.92
CA PRO A 214 8.17 11.59 -25.25
C PRO A 214 9.68 11.34 -25.29
N HIS A 215 10.15 10.76 -26.41
CA HIS A 215 11.58 10.69 -26.67
C HIS A 215 12.10 12.07 -27.07
N PRO A 216 13.31 12.45 -26.65
CA PRO A 216 13.95 13.71 -27.07
C PRO A 216 14.18 13.77 -28.57
#